data_d4fa00f4e72c09636d1f1f3ca2128526
#
_entry.id   d4fa00f4e72c09636d1f1f3ca2128526
#
_cell.length_a   1.000
_cell.length_b   1.000
_cell.length_c   1.000
_cell.angle_alpha   90.00
_cell.angle_beta   90.00
_cell.angle_gamma   90.00
#
_symmetry.space_group_name_H-M   'P 1'
#
loop_
_entity.id
_entity.type
_entity.pdbx_description
1 polymer ?
#
loop_
_entity_poly.entity_id
_entity_poly.type
_entity_poly.pdbx_seq_one_letter_code
_entity_poly.pdbx_strand_id
1 'polypeptide(L)'
;MGRRSAWKIENYTYCECPHPDREFGYAVSLHNHSCHSVEKLAALNHVVKRAFMRPFSGVLQKSFGLGGVSDLNYADITFNPPYTPEEVYLMEAAAAANWGFHGVHLAITDHDEFAGSLALLRGRPDLNGRIAVSEELSLWFQGHLFHLGVSYMPESEVEETHTRLQAAAWGRRYDELFETLAASGCLVVLNHPLIAWRPGAETIPVTALLSRYGWAIHALEVNGMRPREENDRVLELARQWRKPVVGGGDSHLLVAGSILSLSRAGTFKDFIAEVKDGHAVPFVTPDYFAPLKWKLFLRVLFFISRYRQIASYKGQPVAAMLGRRRVLLDPVGSASRAFLALVSALGLER
;
A
#
# COMPACT_ATOMS: atom_id res chain seq x y z
N MET A 1 -23.31 -16.12 21.16
CA MET A 1 -22.82 -15.85 19.78
C MET A 1 -22.90 -14.37 19.36
N GLY A 2 -23.52 -13.46 20.14
CA GLY A 2 -23.84 -12.09 19.70
C GLY A 2 -22.86 -10.97 19.99
N ARG A 3 -21.79 -11.16 20.75
CA ARG A 3 -20.85 -10.08 21.11
C ARG A 3 -19.55 -10.01 20.29
N ARG A 4 -19.25 -11.04 19.47
CA ARG A 4 -17.98 -11.12 18.74
C ARG A 4 -17.94 -10.31 17.44
N SER A 5 -19.08 -9.91 16.88
CA SER A 5 -19.10 -9.20 15.59
C SER A 5 -19.12 -7.69 15.68
N ALA A 6 -19.48 -7.11 16.84
CA ALA A 6 -19.73 -5.69 16.94
C ALA A 6 -18.48 -4.81 16.76
N TRP A 7 -17.37 -5.17 17.38
CA TRP A 7 -16.14 -4.37 17.24
C TRP A 7 -15.36 -4.66 15.95
N LYS A 8 -15.68 -5.74 15.26
CA LYS A 8 -14.97 -6.18 14.04
C LYS A 8 -15.07 -5.19 12.88
N ILE A 9 -16.20 -4.50 12.77
CA ILE A 9 -16.47 -3.55 11.70
C ILE A 9 -16.73 -2.15 12.27
N GLU A 10 -17.30 -2.06 13.45
CA GLU A 10 -17.72 -0.78 14.05
C GLU A 10 -16.61 -0.11 14.84
N ASN A 11 -15.76 -0.92 15.49
CA ASN A 11 -14.65 -0.45 16.32
C ASN A 11 -13.35 -1.04 15.80
N TYR A 12 -12.65 -0.28 15.00
CA TYR A 12 -11.36 -0.67 14.48
C TYR A 12 -10.21 0.06 15.20
N THR A 13 -10.41 0.41 16.46
CA THR A 13 -9.37 1.00 17.30
C THR A 13 -8.87 -0.01 18.33
N TYR A 14 -7.56 -0.09 18.49
CA TYR A 14 -6.93 -1.04 19.44
C TYR A 14 -7.38 -0.86 20.88
N CYS A 15 -7.81 0.36 21.29
CA CYS A 15 -8.26 0.65 22.65
C CYS A 15 -9.51 -0.15 23.04
N GLU A 16 -10.24 -0.66 22.07
CA GLU A 16 -11.39 -1.53 22.31
C GLU A 16 -11.01 -3.02 22.36
N CYS A 17 -9.81 -3.36 21.91
CA CYS A 17 -9.21 -4.67 22.03
C CYS A 17 -7.75 -4.54 22.51
N PRO A 18 -7.52 -4.24 23.79
CA PRO A 18 -6.18 -3.95 24.32
C PRO A 18 -5.22 -5.14 24.25
N HIS A 19 -5.75 -6.36 24.11
CA HIS A 19 -4.99 -7.60 24.02
C HIS A 19 -5.48 -8.44 22.84
N PRO A 20 -5.31 -7.96 21.59
CA PRO A 20 -5.79 -8.68 20.40
C PRO A 20 -5.11 -10.05 20.25
N ASP A 21 -3.87 -10.21 20.71
CA ASP A 21 -3.10 -11.44 20.76
C ASP A 21 -3.79 -12.60 21.50
N ARG A 22 -4.62 -12.28 22.50
CA ARG A 22 -5.37 -13.31 23.25
C ARG A 22 -6.48 -13.96 22.44
N GLU A 23 -7.02 -13.27 21.47
CA GLU A 23 -8.09 -13.79 20.60
C GLU A 23 -7.57 -14.22 19.25
N PHE A 24 -6.54 -13.53 18.72
CA PHE A 24 -5.96 -13.74 17.40
C PHE A 24 -4.47 -14.05 17.55
N GLY A 25 -4.04 -15.16 17.02
CA GLY A 25 -2.63 -15.53 17.09
C GLY A 25 -1.73 -14.78 16.11
N TYR A 26 -2.30 -14.27 15.01
CA TYR A 26 -1.55 -13.70 13.90
C TYR A 26 -2.10 -12.35 13.47
N ALA A 27 -1.18 -11.45 13.11
CA ALA A 27 -1.48 -10.27 12.32
C ALA A 27 -1.35 -10.60 10.82
N VAL A 28 -2.10 -9.89 9.99
CA VAL A 28 -1.99 -10.00 8.52
C VAL A 28 -1.81 -8.61 7.96
N SER A 29 -0.71 -8.41 7.24
CA SER A 29 -0.40 -7.17 6.53
C SER A 29 -0.59 -7.40 5.03
N LEU A 30 -1.62 -6.79 4.45
CA LEU A 30 -2.10 -7.10 3.09
C LEU A 30 -1.63 -6.12 2.03
N HIS A 31 -1.12 -4.93 2.41
CA HIS A 31 -0.84 -3.88 1.45
C HIS A 31 0.50 -3.22 1.76
N ASN A 32 1.52 -3.66 1.05
CA ASN A 32 2.89 -3.22 1.23
C ASN A 32 3.61 -3.13 -0.11
N HIS A 33 4.52 -2.16 -0.23
CA HIS A 33 5.31 -1.95 -1.44
C HIS A 33 6.80 -2.12 -1.15
N SER A 34 7.48 -2.81 -2.06
CA SER A 34 8.93 -3.05 -2.00
C SER A 34 9.67 -2.29 -3.11
N CYS A 35 10.98 -2.48 -3.19
CA CYS A 35 11.80 -1.90 -4.26
C CYS A 35 11.44 -2.40 -5.68
N HIS A 36 10.56 -3.36 -5.81
CA HIS A 36 10.02 -3.82 -7.08
C HIS A 36 8.85 -2.97 -7.57
N SER A 37 8.18 -2.23 -6.69
CA SER A 37 7.10 -1.32 -7.08
C SER A 37 7.62 -0.12 -7.85
N VAL A 38 6.83 0.35 -8.83
CA VAL A 38 7.12 1.58 -9.58
C VAL A 38 6.06 2.63 -9.30
N GLU A 39 6.42 3.55 -8.41
CA GLU A 39 5.54 4.61 -7.93
C GLU A 39 5.59 5.85 -8.81
N LYS A 40 4.47 6.55 -8.95
CA LYS A 40 4.39 7.85 -9.64
C LYS A 40 4.26 8.99 -8.66
N LEU A 41 5.05 10.04 -8.88
CA LEU A 41 4.95 11.26 -8.06
C LEU A 41 3.84 12.23 -8.53
N ALA A 42 2.91 11.78 -9.35
CA ALA A 42 1.80 12.62 -9.87
C ALA A 42 1.01 13.34 -8.77
N ALA A 43 0.82 12.71 -7.61
CA ALA A 43 0.17 13.31 -6.46
C ALA A 43 0.89 14.57 -5.95
N LEU A 44 2.21 14.67 -6.13
CA LEU A 44 2.99 15.86 -5.75
C LEU A 44 2.64 17.08 -6.59
N ASN A 45 2.11 16.95 -7.81
CA ASN A 45 1.66 18.11 -8.60
C ASN A 45 0.66 18.98 -7.82
N HIS A 46 -0.16 18.37 -6.97
CA HIS A 46 -1.13 19.11 -6.15
C HIS A 46 -0.52 19.64 -4.85
N VAL A 47 0.46 18.93 -4.29
CA VAL A 47 1.11 19.29 -3.01
C VAL A 47 2.16 20.37 -3.20
N VAL A 48 2.97 20.27 -4.25
CA VAL A 48 4.08 21.19 -4.53
C VAL A 48 3.60 22.58 -4.95
N LYS A 49 2.38 22.69 -5.49
CA LYS A 49 1.75 23.99 -5.76
C LYS A 49 1.42 24.78 -4.49
N ARG A 50 1.44 24.13 -3.31
CA ARG A 50 1.23 24.82 -2.03
C ARG A 50 2.48 25.60 -1.63
N ALA A 51 2.28 26.78 -1.07
CA ALA A 51 3.36 27.74 -0.78
C ALA A 51 4.54 27.19 0.02
N PHE A 52 4.29 26.29 0.97
CA PHE A 52 5.34 25.69 1.82
C PHE A 52 6.25 24.69 1.07
N MET A 53 5.83 24.17 -0.09
CA MET A 53 6.61 23.23 -0.90
C MET A 53 7.42 23.91 -2.02
N ARG A 54 7.23 25.21 -2.25
CA ARG A 54 7.97 25.96 -3.28
C ARG A 54 9.49 25.85 -3.18
N PRO A 55 10.12 25.90 -1.98
CA PRO A 55 11.56 25.69 -1.87
C PRO A 55 12.01 24.33 -2.37
N PHE A 56 11.22 23.27 -2.12
CA PHE A 56 11.53 21.91 -2.57
C PHE A 56 11.42 21.77 -4.09
N SER A 57 10.45 22.43 -4.72
CA SER A 57 10.32 22.39 -6.17
C SER A 57 11.55 23.02 -6.84
N GLY A 58 12.08 24.12 -6.31
CA GLY A 58 13.28 24.76 -6.82
C GLY A 58 14.54 23.88 -6.70
N VAL A 59 14.64 23.10 -5.62
CA VAL A 59 15.75 22.15 -5.43
C VAL A 59 15.66 20.99 -6.41
N LEU A 60 14.49 20.34 -6.50
CA LEU A 60 14.28 19.26 -7.44
C LEU A 60 14.56 19.69 -8.87
N GLN A 61 14.09 20.87 -9.24
CA GLN A 61 14.27 21.45 -10.55
C GLN A 61 15.73 21.71 -10.92
N LYS A 62 16.49 22.32 -10.01
CA LYS A 62 17.95 22.46 -10.18
C LYS A 62 18.63 21.11 -10.28
N SER A 63 18.16 20.12 -9.52
CA SER A 63 18.72 18.77 -9.52
C SER A 63 18.44 18.01 -10.81
N PHE A 64 17.31 18.28 -11.47
CA PHE A 64 16.97 17.70 -12.78
C PHE A 64 17.49 18.53 -13.97
N GLY A 65 18.20 19.66 -13.72
CA GLY A 65 18.74 20.51 -14.78
C GLY A 65 17.68 21.27 -15.58
N LEU A 66 16.50 21.48 -14.99
CA LEU A 66 15.37 22.15 -15.65
C LEU A 66 15.40 23.66 -15.39
N GLY A 67 15.18 24.46 -16.41
CA GLY A 67 15.38 25.92 -16.36
C GLY A 67 14.33 26.72 -15.60
N GLY A 68 13.18 26.18 -15.27
CA GLY A 68 12.09 26.88 -14.58
C GLY A 68 11.16 25.97 -13.74
N VAL A 69 10.58 26.50 -12.64
CA VAL A 69 9.69 25.73 -11.73
C VAL A 69 8.41 25.25 -12.41
N SER A 70 8.03 25.89 -13.53
CA SER A 70 6.85 25.54 -14.30
C SER A 70 6.98 24.27 -15.12
N ASP A 71 8.23 23.82 -15.39
CA ASP A 71 8.49 22.83 -16.42
C ASP A 71 8.59 21.38 -15.90
N LEU A 72 8.65 21.21 -14.58
CA LEU A 72 8.68 19.88 -13.97
C LEU A 72 7.29 19.29 -13.86
N ASN A 73 6.98 18.31 -14.70
CA ASN A 73 5.80 17.50 -14.54
C ASN A 73 6.11 16.30 -13.63
N TYR A 74 5.61 16.33 -12.40
CA TYR A 74 5.83 15.25 -11.42
C TYR A 74 5.21 13.90 -11.86
N ALA A 75 4.30 13.91 -12.84
CA ALA A 75 3.78 12.69 -13.42
C ALA A 75 4.84 11.94 -14.26
N ASP A 76 5.88 12.65 -14.72
CA ASP A 76 7.01 12.05 -15.45
C ASP A 76 8.10 11.49 -14.52
N ILE A 77 7.93 11.67 -13.21
CA ILE A 77 8.85 11.14 -12.21
C ILE A 77 8.26 9.86 -11.64
N THR A 78 9.04 8.81 -11.71
CA THR A 78 8.78 7.54 -11.02
C THR A 78 9.85 7.29 -9.98
N PHE A 79 9.54 6.50 -8.98
CA PHE A 79 10.51 6.03 -8.00
C PHE A 79 10.17 4.62 -7.54
N ASN A 80 11.16 3.91 -7.04
CA ASN A 80 10.97 2.63 -6.39
C ASN A 80 11.09 2.84 -4.87
N PRO A 81 10.18 2.30 -4.05
CA PRO A 81 10.36 2.25 -2.61
C PRO A 81 11.74 1.65 -2.28
N PRO A 82 12.43 2.14 -1.24
CA PRO A 82 13.82 1.77 -1.02
C PRO A 82 14.02 0.42 -0.31
N TYR A 83 12.96 -0.19 0.17
CA TYR A 83 13.03 -1.39 0.99
C TYR A 83 12.97 -2.65 0.14
N THR A 84 13.88 -3.57 0.44
CA THR A 84 13.81 -4.93 -0.12
C THR A 84 12.58 -5.66 0.44
N PRO A 85 12.09 -6.70 -0.24
CA PRO A 85 11.02 -7.54 0.26
C PRO A 85 11.25 -8.09 1.67
N GLU A 86 12.50 -8.44 1.99
CA GLU A 86 12.87 -8.92 3.33
C GLU A 86 12.81 -7.81 4.39
N GLU A 87 13.27 -6.60 4.07
CA GLU A 87 13.16 -5.45 4.98
C GLU A 87 11.69 -5.11 5.26
N VAL A 88 10.82 -5.17 4.24
CA VAL A 88 9.36 -4.99 4.42
C VAL A 88 8.82 -6.04 5.39
N TYR A 89 9.17 -7.32 5.18
CA TYR A 89 8.75 -8.39 6.10
C TYR A 89 9.23 -8.13 7.53
N LEU A 90 10.49 -7.78 7.72
CA LEU A 90 11.06 -7.55 9.06
C LEU A 90 10.38 -6.39 9.79
N MET A 91 10.04 -5.31 9.07
CA MET A 91 9.33 -4.17 9.65
C MET A 91 7.91 -4.55 10.07
N GLU A 92 7.15 -5.25 9.23
CA GLU A 92 5.79 -5.70 9.54
C GLU A 92 5.79 -6.75 10.65
N ALA A 93 6.76 -7.66 10.65
CA ALA A 93 6.93 -8.65 11.72
C ALA A 93 7.25 -7.99 13.08
N ALA A 94 8.09 -6.97 13.08
CA ALA A 94 8.40 -6.22 14.30
C ALA A 94 7.16 -5.46 14.80
N ALA A 95 6.39 -4.84 13.90
CA ALA A 95 5.13 -4.17 14.24
C ALA A 95 4.12 -5.15 14.86
N ALA A 96 3.96 -6.34 14.26
CA ALA A 96 3.08 -7.39 14.80
C ALA A 96 3.57 -7.90 16.18
N ALA A 97 4.87 -8.12 16.34
CA ALA A 97 5.46 -8.60 17.60
C ALA A 97 5.26 -7.60 18.75
N ASN A 98 5.28 -6.29 18.49
CA ASN A 98 5.00 -5.25 19.49
C ASN A 98 3.59 -5.36 20.09
N TRP A 99 2.66 -6.04 19.39
CA TRP A 99 1.29 -6.32 19.84
C TRP A 99 1.12 -7.72 20.41
N GLY A 100 2.20 -8.51 20.52
CA GLY A 100 2.21 -9.85 21.11
C GLY A 100 1.77 -10.96 20.16
N PHE A 101 1.57 -10.68 18.86
CA PHE A 101 1.22 -11.72 17.89
C PHE A 101 2.34 -12.73 17.70
N HIS A 102 1.99 -14.00 17.48
CA HIS A 102 2.94 -15.09 17.23
C HIS A 102 3.68 -14.94 15.91
N GLY A 103 3.14 -14.15 14.99
CA GLY A 103 3.74 -13.87 13.69
C GLY A 103 2.84 -13.01 12.81
N VAL A 104 3.37 -12.71 11.63
CA VAL A 104 2.66 -11.96 10.59
C VAL A 104 2.50 -12.81 9.34
N HIS A 105 1.32 -12.76 8.74
CA HIS A 105 1.12 -13.15 7.36
C HIS A 105 1.27 -11.90 6.49
N LEU A 106 2.00 -11.99 5.38
CA LEU A 106 2.36 -10.85 4.58
C LEU A 106 2.00 -11.03 3.11
N ALA A 107 1.42 -10.00 2.52
CA ALA A 107 1.36 -9.77 1.08
C ALA A 107 2.19 -8.55 0.73
N ILE A 108 3.13 -8.68 -0.20
CA ILE A 108 3.79 -7.56 -0.86
C ILE A 108 3.04 -7.36 -2.17
N THR A 109 2.41 -6.20 -2.30
CA THR A 109 1.50 -5.87 -3.39
C THR A 109 2.08 -4.74 -4.21
N ASP A 110 3.26 -4.98 -4.80
CA ASP A 110 3.89 -4.01 -5.69
C ASP A 110 2.97 -3.69 -6.86
N HIS A 111 2.97 -2.44 -7.34
CA HIS A 111 2.09 -1.99 -8.41
C HIS A 111 2.36 -2.76 -9.71
N ASP A 112 1.34 -3.48 -10.19
CA ASP A 112 1.36 -4.25 -11.42
C ASP A 112 2.57 -5.21 -11.52
N GLU A 113 3.05 -5.72 -10.35
CA GLU A 113 4.25 -6.53 -10.25
C GLU A 113 4.18 -7.50 -9.05
N PHE A 114 4.54 -8.75 -9.25
CA PHE A 114 4.55 -9.80 -8.22
C PHE A 114 5.97 -10.22 -7.78
N ALA A 115 7.01 -9.71 -8.46
CA ALA A 115 8.39 -10.17 -8.24
C ALA A 115 8.87 -9.96 -6.81
N GLY A 116 8.39 -8.89 -6.13
CA GLY A 116 8.76 -8.63 -4.73
C GLY A 116 8.28 -9.73 -3.79
N SER A 117 7.02 -10.11 -3.86
CA SER A 117 6.45 -11.19 -3.04
C SER A 117 7.08 -12.55 -3.36
N LEU A 118 7.30 -12.85 -4.64
CA LEU A 118 7.95 -14.08 -5.09
C LEU A 118 9.42 -14.16 -4.63
N ALA A 119 10.16 -13.05 -4.70
CA ALA A 119 11.54 -12.98 -4.21
C ALA A 119 11.62 -13.28 -2.71
N LEU A 120 10.70 -12.72 -1.91
CA LEU A 120 10.62 -13.00 -0.49
C LEU A 120 10.32 -14.47 -0.21
N LEU A 121 9.32 -15.04 -0.87
CA LEU A 121 8.92 -16.43 -0.69
C LEU A 121 10.08 -17.39 -0.99
N ARG A 122 10.81 -17.15 -2.08
CA ARG A 122 11.98 -17.96 -2.47
C ARG A 122 13.18 -17.75 -1.56
N GLY A 123 13.40 -16.53 -1.09
CA GLY A 123 14.48 -16.18 -0.18
C GLY A 123 14.29 -16.66 1.26
N ARG A 124 13.03 -16.89 1.66
CA ARG A 124 12.63 -17.25 3.04
C ARG A 124 11.67 -18.46 3.05
N PRO A 125 12.17 -19.66 2.70
CA PRO A 125 11.35 -20.86 2.71
C PRO A 125 10.78 -21.23 4.09
N ASP A 126 11.38 -20.72 5.17
CA ASP A 126 10.85 -20.80 6.55
C ASP A 126 9.53 -20.06 6.75
N LEU A 127 9.19 -19.15 5.85
CA LEU A 127 7.93 -18.39 5.86
C LEU A 127 6.87 -18.98 4.91
N ASN A 128 7.11 -20.16 4.36
CA ASN A 128 6.14 -20.84 3.50
C ASN A 128 4.80 -20.98 4.25
N GLY A 129 3.71 -20.67 3.56
CA GLY A 129 2.37 -20.62 4.14
C GLY A 129 2.03 -19.30 4.86
N ARG A 130 3.01 -18.41 5.11
CA ARG A 130 2.80 -17.09 5.70
C ARG A 130 2.92 -15.95 4.71
N ILE A 131 3.67 -16.13 3.63
CA ILE A 131 3.83 -15.16 2.55
C ILE A 131 2.90 -15.54 1.40
N ALA A 132 2.16 -14.57 0.90
CA ALA A 132 1.38 -14.72 -0.32
C ALA A 132 2.13 -14.13 -1.51
N VAL A 133 2.15 -14.84 -2.63
CA VAL A 133 2.51 -14.21 -3.91
C VAL A 133 1.39 -13.27 -4.30
N SER A 134 1.70 -11.99 -4.53
CA SER A 134 0.68 -10.96 -4.66
C SER A 134 1.15 -9.76 -5.45
N GLU A 135 0.18 -8.99 -5.94
CA GLU A 135 0.37 -7.73 -6.64
C GLU A 135 -0.75 -6.75 -6.31
N GLU A 136 -0.53 -5.46 -6.52
CA GLU A 136 -1.58 -4.45 -6.61
C GLU A 136 -1.86 -4.14 -8.07
N LEU A 137 -2.91 -4.77 -8.62
CA LEU A 137 -3.29 -4.64 -10.02
C LEU A 137 -4.03 -3.33 -10.28
N SER A 138 -3.53 -2.53 -11.21
CA SER A 138 -4.15 -1.28 -11.66
C SER A 138 -5.31 -1.52 -12.62
N LEU A 139 -6.48 -0.96 -12.31
CA LEU A 139 -7.71 -1.12 -13.10
C LEU A 139 -8.33 0.24 -13.45
N TRP A 140 -8.36 0.59 -14.74
CA TRP A 140 -9.10 1.74 -15.23
C TRP A 140 -10.53 1.37 -15.57
N PHE A 141 -11.49 1.77 -14.75
CA PHE A 141 -12.90 1.50 -14.96
C PHE A 141 -13.70 2.80 -15.02
N GLN A 142 -14.44 3.03 -16.11
CA GLN A 142 -15.24 4.24 -16.35
C GLN A 142 -14.48 5.56 -16.09
N GLY A 143 -13.21 5.63 -16.51
CA GLY A 143 -12.38 6.83 -16.36
C GLY A 143 -11.75 7.02 -14.97
N HIS A 144 -11.94 6.07 -14.04
CA HIS A 144 -11.36 6.07 -12.70
C HIS A 144 -10.35 4.94 -12.54
N LEU A 145 -9.24 5.24 -11.88
CA LEU A 145 -8.25 4.25 -11.50
C LEU A 145 -8.67 3.61 -10.18
N PHE A 146 -8.78 2.29 -10.18
CA PHE A 146 -8.93 1.45 -8.99
C PHE A 146 -7.72 0.54 -8.86
N HIS A 147 -7.46 0.10 -7.65
CA HIS A 147 -6.42 -0.88 -7.37
C HIS A 147 -7.05 -2.13 -6.72
N LEU A 148 -6.67 -3.28 -7.25
CA LEU A 148 -7.06 -4.58 -6.73
C LEU A 148 -5.85 -5.26 -6.10
N GLY A 149 -5.87 -5.45 -4.78
CA GLY A 149 -4.93 -6.34 -4.11
C GLY A 149 -5.25 -7.78 -4.46
N VAL A 150 -4.40 -8.42 -5.23
CA VAL A 150 -4.53 -9.84 -5.63
C VAL A 150 -3.48 -10.62 -4.85
N SER A 151 -3.92 -11.46 -3.91
CA SER A 151 -3.02 -12.20 -3.03
C SER A 151 -3.23 -13.70 -3.12
N TYR A 152 -2.14 -14.45 -2.96
CA TYR A 152 -2.07 -15.90 -3.03
C TYR A 152 -2.30 -16.45 -4.44
N MET A 153 -1.48 -16.01 -5.38
CA MET A 153 -1.37 -16.66 -6.69
C MET A 153 -0.50 -17.92 -6.54
N PRO A 154 -0.84 -19.05 -7.19
CA PRO A 154 0.02 -20.23 -7.19
C PRO A 154 1.40 -19.89 -7.79
N GLU A 155 2.49 -20.26 -7.11
CA GLU A 155 3.83 -19.93 -7.59
C GLU A 155 4.13 -20.50 -8.98
N SER A 156 3.62 -21.71 -9.27
CA SER A 156 3.83 -22.37 -10.56
C SER A 156 3.12 -21.71 -11.74
N GLU A 157 2.08 -20.89 -11.48
CA GLU A 157 1.22 -20.28 -12.50
C GLU A 157 1.24 -18.75 -12.43
N VAL A 158 2.08 -18.18 -11.56
CA VAL A 158 2.04 -16.73 -11.29
C VAL A 158 2.30 -15.90 -12.53
N GLU A 159 3.29 -16.25 -13.35
CA GLU A 159 3.63 -15.48 -14.56
C GLU A 159 2.51 -15.51 -15.60
N GLU A 160 1.89 -16.69 -15.80
CA GLU A 160 0.77 -16.82 -16.72
C GLU A 160 -0.45 -16.05 -16.22
N THR A 161 -0.79 -16.22 -14.94
CA THR A 161 -1.93 -15.55 -14.30
C THR A 161 -1.75 -14.04 -14.35
N HIS A 162 -0.60 -13.53 -13.90
CA HIS A 162 -0.25 -12.11 -13.95
C HIS A 162 -0.38 -11.54 -15.37
N THR A 163 0.23 -12.20 -16.37
CA THR A 163 0.16 -11.76 -17.77
C THR A 163 -1.29 -11.66 -18.26
N ARG A 164 -2.13 -12.64 -17.94
CA ARG A 164 -3.55 -12.64 -18.29
C ARG A 164 -4.30 -11.49 -17.61
N LEU A 165 -4.10 -11.31 -16.30
CA LEU A 165 -4.75 -10.24 -15.52
C LEU A 165 -4.37 -8.87 -16.05
N GLN A 166 -3.09 -8.61 -16.28
CA GLN A 166 -2.63 -7.34 -16.84
C GLN A 166 -3.17 -7.10 -18.25
N ALA A 167 -3.08 -8.10 -19.13
CA ALA A 167 -3.60 -7.97 -20.49
C ALA A 167 -5.12 -7.70 -20.51
N ALA A 168 -5.87 -8.31 -19.61
CA ALA A 168 -7.31 -8.08 -19.48
C ALA A 168 -7.61 -6.68 -18.89
N ALA A 169 -6.88 -6.24 -17.85
CA ALA A 169 -7.03 -4.92 -17.23
C ALA A 169 -6.69 -3.78 -18.22
N TRP A 170 -5.55 -3.85 -18.88
CA TRP A 170 -5.12 -2.85 -19.87
C TRP A 170 -5.99 -2.87 -21.12
N GLY A 171 -6.40 -4.07 -21.56
CA GLY A 171 -7.32 -4.25 -22.68
C GLY A 171 -8.78 -3.90 -22.34
N ARG A 172 -9.06 -3.52 -21.10
CA ARG A 172 -10.43 -3.25 -20.59
C ARG A 172 -11.41 -4.40 -20.80
N ARG A 173 -10.88 -5.63 -20.80
CA ARG A 173 -11.68 -6.86 -20.88
C ARG A 173 -12.12 -7.29 -19.46
N TYR A 174 -12.98 -6.48 -18.85
CA TYR A 174 -13.32 -6.58 -17.44
C TYR A 174 -14.00 -7.90 -17.07
N ASP A 175 -14.89 -8.42 -17.93
CA ASP A 175 -15.58 -9.68 -17.67
C ASP A 175 -14.54 -10.83 -17.58
N GLU A 176 -13.60 -10.90 -18.54
CA GLU A 176 -12.48 -11.86 -18.53
C GLU A 176 -11.59 -11.69 -17.29
N LEU A 177 -11.29 -10.44 -16.91
CA LEU A 177 -10.49 -10.13 -15.73
C LEU A 177 -11.12 -10.71 -14.46
N PHE A 178 -12.39 -10.38 -14.22
CA PHE A 178 -13.06 -10.78 -12.99
C PHE A 178 -13.42 -12.27 -12.95
N GLU A 179 -13.70 -12.89 -14.10
CA GLU A 179 -13.83 -14.33 -14.23
C GLU A 179 -12.51 -15.07 -13.90
N THR A 180 -11.38 -14.55 -14.42
CA THR A 180 -10.05 -15.10 -14.10
C THR A 180 -9.75 -14.98 -12.60
N LEU A 181 -9.99 -13.80 -12.01
CA LEU A 181 -9.80 -13.57 -10.57
C LEU A 181 -10.66 -14.52 -9.72
N ALA A 182 -11.92 -14.71 -10.07
CA ALA A 182 -12.81 -15.59 -9.32
C ALA A 182 -12.40 -17.06 -9.42
N ALA A 183 -11.85 -17.48 -10.56
CA ALA A 183 -11.38 -18.85 -10.78
C ALA A 183 -10.02 -19.14 -10.12
N SER A 184 -9.21 -18.13 -9.84
CA SER A 184 -7.82 -18.27 -9.36
C SER A 184 -7.68 -18.74 -7.92
N GLY A 185 -8.75 -18.69 -7.11
CA GLY A 185 -8.66 -18.96 -5.67
C GLY A 185 -8.01 -17.84 -4.83
N CYS A 186 -7.48 -16.80 -5.46
CA CYS A 186 -6.85 -15.67 -4.81
C CYS A 186 -7.79 -14.92 -3.86
N LEU A 187 -7.23 -14.21 -2.89
CA LEU A 187 -7.95 -13.12 -2.22
C LEU A 187 -7.91 -11.88 -3.12
N VAL A 188 -9.07 -11.36 -3.43
CA VAL A 188 -9.23 -10.11 -4.20
C VAL A 188 -9.79 -9.03 -3.28
N VAL A 189 -9.01 -8.01 -3.02
CA VAL A 189 -9.36 -6.85 -2.18
C VAL A 189 -9.46 -5.62 -3.06
N LEU A 190 -10.53 -4.85 -2.91
CA LEU A 190 -10.56 -3.52 -3.51
C LEU A 190 -9.84 -2.55 -2.56
N ASN A 191 -8.61 -2.20 -2.93
CA ASN A 191 -7.74 -1.35 -2.13
C ASN A 191 -8.25 0.09 -2.15
N HIS A 192 -8.15 0.79 -1.00
CA HIS A 192 -8.54 2.21 -0.81
C HIS A 192 -9.66 2.66 -1.78
N PRO A 193 -10.84 2.04 -1.73
CA PRO A 193 -11.87 2.12 -2.78
C PRO A 193 -12.39 3.53 -3.07
N LEU A 194 -12.12 4.49 -2.18
CA LEU A 194 -12.59 5.87 -2.27
C LEU A 194 -11.50 6.88 -2.63
N ILE A 195 -10.33 6.43 -3.11
CA ILE A 195 -9.18 7.30 -3.43
C ILE A 195 -9.55 8.48 -4.38
N ALA A 196 -10.46 8.24 -5.30
CA ALA A 196 -10.93 9.25 -6.25
C ALA A 196 -12.14 10.05 -5.74
N TRP A 197 -12.66 9.71 -4.55
CA TRP A 197 -13.83 10.36 -4.00
C TRP A 197 -13.52 11.79 -3.54
N ARG A 198 -14.42 12.71 -3.83
CA ARG A 198 -14.36 14.10 -3.35
C ARG A 198 -15.67 14.43 -2.61
N PRO A 199 -15.62 15.16 -1.47
CA PRO A 199 -16.82 15.63 -0.81
C PRO A 199 -17.71 16.42 -1.80
N GLY A 200 -18.98 16.08 -1.85
CA GLY A 200 -19.94 16.72 -2.79
C GLY A 200 -20.04 16.08 -4.19
N ALA A 201 -19.28 15.02 -4.49
CA ALA A 201 -19.48 14.27 -5.72
C ALA A 201 -20.82 13.51 -5.66
N GLU A 202 -21.67 13.67 -6.69
CA GLU A 202 -23.00 13.05 -6.75
C GLU A 202 -22.95 11.53 -6.90
N THR A 203 -21.87 11.01 -7.50
CA THR A 203 -21.69 9.58 -7.70
C THR A 203 -20.34 9.12 -7.16
N ILE A 204 -20.36 7.99 -6.48
CA ILE A 204 -19.13 7.30 -6.07
C ILE A 204 -18.83 6.25 -7.15
N PRO A 205 -17.75 6.40 -7.95
CA PRO A 205 -17.49 5.49 -9.08
C PRO A 205 -17.38 4.03 -8.67
N VAL A 206 -17.00 3.77 -7.42
CA VAL A 206 -16.86 2.42 -6.86
C VAL A 206 -18.20 1.65 -6.83
N THR A 207 -19.36 2.34 -6.72
CA THR A 207 -20.65 1.65 -6.70
C THR A 207 -20.95 0.97 -8.04
N ALA A 208 -20.56 1.58 -9.16
CA ALA A 208 -20.71 0.98 -10.48
C ALA A 208 -19.81 -0.27 -10.64
N LEU A 209 -18.59 -0.21 -10.12
CA LEU A 209 -17.67 -1.35 -10.11
C LEU A 209 -18.23 -2.50 -9.26
N LEU A 210 -18.67 -2.21 -8.03
CA LEU A 210 -19.23 -3.22 -7.13
C LEU A 210 -20.56 -3.79 -7.64
N SER A 211 -21.39 -2.97 -8.28
CA SER A 211 -22.65 -3.44 -8.89
C SER A 211 -22.41 -4.50 -9.97
N ARG A 212 -21.34 -4.34 -10.76
CA ARG A 212 -21.08 -5.24 -11.88
C ARG A 212 -20.16 -6.40 -11.49
N TYR A 213 -19.14 -6.14 -10.69
CA TYR A 213 -18.07 -7.10 -10.42
C TYR A 213 -17.86 -7.40 -8.92
N GLY A 214 -18.73 -6.90 -8.07
CA GLY A 214 -18.64 -7.15 -6.64
C GLY A 214 -18.63 -8.65 -6.28
N TRP A 215 -19.21 -9.50 -7.10
CA TRP A 215 -19.21 -10.95 -6.91
C TRP A 215 -17.80 -11.56 -6.91
N ALA A 216 -16.83 -10.98 -7.60
CA ALA A 216 -15.43 -11.42 -7.63
C ALA A 216 -14.53 -10.67 -6.63
N ILE A 217 -15.02 -9.58 -6.02
CA ILE A 217 -14.30 -8.81 -5.00
C ILE A 217 -14.67 -9.37 -3.63
N HIS A 218 -13.69 -9.89 -2.89
CA HIS A 218 -13.92 -10.57 -1.62
C HIS A 218 -14.05 -9.61 -0.45
N ALA A 219 -13.26 -8.52 -0.42
CA ALA A 219 -13.25 -7.54 0.67
C ALA A 219 -12.98 -6.12 0.18
N LEU A 220 -13.32 -5.13 1.04
CA LEU A 220 -12.91 -3.74 0.89
C LEU A 220 -11.83 -3.42 1.91
N GLU A 221 -10.89 -2.54 1.56
CA GLU A 221 -9.78 -2.16 2.42
C GLU A 221 -10.06 -0.87 3.19
N VAL A 222 -9.85 -0.90 4.52
CA VAL A 222 -9.54 0.29 5.31
C VAL A 222 -8.03 0.48 5.31
N ASN A 223 -7.57 1.72 5.01
CA ASN A 223 -6.21 1.95 4.55
C ASN A 223 -5.45 2.91 5.48
N GLY A 224 -4.22 2.54 5.83
CA GLY A 224 -3.37 3.27 6.76
C GLY A 224 -2.93 4.66 6.30
N MET A 225 -3.02 4.92 4.99
CA MET A 225 -2.66 6.19 4.38
C MET A 225 -3.89 7.06 4.04
N ARG A 226 -5.09 6.66 4.48
CA ARG A 226 -6.31 7.40 4.27
C ARG A 226 -6.80 8.07 5.56
N PRO A 227 -7.45 9.24 5.47
CA PRO A 227 -8.05 9.86 6.64
C PRO A 227 -9.18 9.00 7.20
N ARG A 228 -9.48 9.18 8.48
CA ARG A 228 -10.50 8.41 9.19
C ARG A 228 -11.86 8.51 8.51
N GLU A 229 -12.24 9.71 8.08
CA GLU A 229 -13.53 9.98 7.44
C GLU A 229 -13.71 9.17 6.14
N GLU A 230 -12.62 8.92 5.42
CA GLU A 230 -12.64 8.06 4.23
C GLU A 230 -12.79 6.59 4.63
N ASN A 231 -12.05 6.13 5.63
CA ASN A 231 -12.17 4.77 6.15
C ASN A 231 -13.56 4.50 6.75
N ASP A 232 -14.15 5.45 7.47
CA ASP A 232 -15.52 5.33 8.00
C ASP A 232 -16.53 5.12 6.86
N ARG A 233 -16.38 5.82 5.73
CA ARG A 233 -17.20 5.61 4.52
C ARG A 233 -16.94 4.27 3.84
N VAL A 234 -15.72 3.75 3.89
CA VAL A 234 -15.45 2.38 3.41
C VAL A 234 -16.23 1.37 4.25
N LEU A 235 -16.32 1.55 5.57
CA LEU A 235 -17.13 0.71 6.44
C LEU A 235 -18.63 0.78 6.09
N GLU A 236 -19.15 1.98 5.80
CA GLU A 236 -20.53 2.16 5.35
C GLU A 236 -20.78 1.45 4.01
N LEU A 237 -19.86 1.62 3.06
CA LEU A 237 -19.90 0.96 1.76
C LEU A 237 -19.88 -0.56 1.91
N ALA A 238 -19.00 -1.09 2.77
CA ALA A 238 -18.90 -2.51 3.04
C ALA A 238 -20.20 -3.09 3.61
N ARG A 239 -20.85 -2.39 4.54
CA ARG A 239 -22.17 -2.78 5.07
C ARG A 239 -23.24 -2.80 3.96
N GLN A 240 -23.29 -1.74 3.13
CA GLN A 240 -24.23 -1.62 2.02
C GLN A 240 -24.08 -2.79 1.03
N TRP A 241 -22.85 -3.17 0.71
CA TRP A 241 -22.55 -4.21 -0.27
C TRP A 241 -22.33 -5.58 0.35
N ARG A 242 -22.51 -5.71 1.68
CA ARG A 242 -22.30 -6.95 2.45
C ARG A 242 -20.92 -7.56 2.19
N LYS A 243 -19.89 -6.71 2.17
CA LYS A 243 -18.50 -7.12 1.97
C LYS A 243 -17.75 -7.16 3.30
N PRO A 244 -16.90 -8.17 3.52
CA PRO A 244 -15.88 -8.13 4.56
C PRO A 244 -15.01 -6.88 4.43
N VAL A 245 -14.40 -6.48 5.54
CA VAL A 245 -13.41 -5.40 5.56
C VAL A 245 -12.08 -5.97 6.05
N VAL A 246 -11.02 -5.61 5.37
CA VAL A 246 -9.65 -5.93 5.75
C VAL A 246 -8.84 -4.66 5.97
N GLY A 247 -7.76 -4.76 6.72
CA GLY A 247 -6.82 -3.66 6.94
C GLY A 247 -5.63 -3.77 6.01
N GLY A 248 -5.16 -2.64 5.48
CA GLY A 248 -3.94 -2.51 4.71
C GLY A 248 -3.14 -1.26 5.13
N GLY A 249 -1.81 -1.41 5.20
CA GLY A 249 -0.91 -0.32 5.62
C GLY A 249 -0.67 0.70 4.52
N ASP A 250 -0.65 0.26 3.27
CA ASP A 250 -0.27 1.02 2.08
C ASP A 250 1.11 1.69 2.28
N SER A 251 2.03 0.87 2.78
CA SER A 251 3.34 1.33 3.23
C SER A 251 4.32 1.40 2.07
N HIS A 252 4.69 2.62 1.66
CA HIS A 252 5.66 2.86 0.58
C HIS A 252 7.06 3.22 1.10
N LEU A 253 7.15 3.96 2.20
CA LEU A 253 8.40 4.53 2.66
C LEU A 253 8.58 4.55 4.18
N LEU A 254 7.51 4.58 4.95
CA LEU A 254 7.55 4.69 6.41
C LEU A 254 6.24 4.19 7.01
N VAL A 255 6.30 3.73 8.25
CA VAL A 255 5.15 3.31 9.07
C VAL A 255 4.60 1.93 8.66
N ALA A 256 5.25 0.90 9.14
CA ALA A 256 4.74 -0.46 9.13
C ALA A 256 3.59 -0.62 10.15
N GLY A 257 2.67 -1.53 9.87
CA GLY A 257 1.66 -1.96 10.82
C GLY A 257 0.65 -0.89 11.27
N SER A 258 0.42 0.17 10.49
CA SER A 258 -0.55 1.23 10.87
C SER A 258 -1.99 0.71 10.92
N ILE A 259 -2.37 -0.11 9.95
CA ILE A 259 -3.61 -0.91 9.96
C ILE A 259 -3.24 -2.33 9.51
N LEU A 260 -3.65 -3.31 10.31
CA LEU A 260 -3.46 -4.73 10.06
C LEU A 260 -4.82 -5.41 9.97
N SER A 261 -4.85 -6.64 9.49
CA SER A 261 -5.96 -7.55 9.74
C SER A 261 -5.57 -8.55 10.83
N LEU A 262 -6.54 -9.04 11.58
CA LEU A 262 -6.34 -10.05 12.62
C LEU A 262 -6.82 -11.42 12.14
N SER A 263 -6.08 -12.46 12.49
CA SER A 263 -6.37 -13.83 12.08
C SER A 263 -6.10 -14.83 13.21
N ARG A 264 -6.91 -15.88 13.24
CA ARG A 264 -6.64 -17.09 14.03
C ARG A 264 -5.89 -18.14 13.22
N ALA A 265 -5.86 -17.95 11.92
CA ALA A 265 -5.28 -18.91 10.98
C ALA A 265 -3.76 -18.95 11.08
N GLY A 266 -3.20 -20.14 11.09
CA GLY A 266 -1.75 -20.35 11.05
C GLY A 266 -1.13 -20.17 9.67
N THR A 267 -1.95 -20.11 8.61
CA THR A 267 -1.50 -19.95 7.23
C THR A 267 -2.26 -18.82 6.53
N PHE A 268 -1.65 -18.23 5.50
CA PHE A 268 -2.30 -17.22 4.68
C PHE A 268 -3.51 -17.78 3.93
N LYS A 269 -3.44 -19.05 3.51
CA LYS A 269 -4.55 -19.74 2.84
C LYS A 269 -5.79 -19.83 3.73
N ASP A 270 -5.61 -20.19 5.00
CA ASP A 270 -6.73 -20.28 5.94
C ASP A 270 -7.28 -18.88 6.27
N PHE A 271 -6.41 -17.85 6.30
CA PHE A 271 -6.86 -16.47 6.42
C PHE A 271 -7.76 -16.05 5.25
N ILE A 272 -7.45 -16.46 4.01
CA ILE A 272 -8.35 -16.20 2.87
C ILE A 272 -9.75 -16.78 3.13
N ALA A 273 -9.84 -17.99 3.71
CA ALA A 273 -11.13 -18.56 4.09
C ALA A 273 -11.82 -17.73 5.18
N GLU A 274 -11.09 -17.28 6.22
CA GLU A 274 -11.64 -16.37 7.25
C GLU A 274 -12.23 -15.08 6.63
N VAL A 275 -11.54 -14.48 5.63
CA VAL A 275 -12.06 -13.30 4.94
C VAL A 275 -13.33 -13.62 4.17
N LYS A 276 -13.34 -14.71 3.38
CA LYS A 276 -14.48 -15.11 2.57
C LYS A 276 -15.71 -15.45 3.43
N ASP A 277 -15.49 -15.98 4.64
CA ASP A 277 -16.54 -16.28 5.62
C ASP A 277 -16.99 -15.06 6.44
N GLY A 278 -16.45 -13.87 6.14
CA GLY A 278 -16.80 -12.62 6.84
C GLY A 278 -16.22 -12.50 8.24
N HIS A 279 -15.16 -13.24 8.56
CA HIS A 279 -14.47 -13.22 9.85
C HIS A 279 -13.25 -12.30 9.88
N ALA A 280 -13.01 -11.53 8.84
CA ALA A 280 -11.94 -10.55 8.81
C ALA A 280 -12.15 -9.44 9.87
N VAL A 281 -11.06 -9.06 10.53
CA VAL A 281 -11.07 -8.04 11.59
C VAL A 281 -9.96 -7.04 11.31
N PRO A 282 -10.25 -5.83 10.84
CA PRO A 282 -9.24 -4.77 10.75
C PRO A 282 -8.82 -4.33 12.16
N PHE A 283 -7.53 -4.08 12.33
CA PHE A 283 -6.93 -3.65 13.58
C PHE A 283 -6.12 -2.37 13.34
N VAL A 284 -6.54 -1.30 13.99
CA VAL A 284 -5.95 0.02 13.85
C VAL A 284 -5.01 0.28 15.01
N THR A 285 -3.75 0.54 14.71
CA THR A 285 -2.74 0.87 15.71
C THR A 285 -2.69 2.38 15.99
N PRO A 286 -2.06 2.82 17.09
CA PRO A 286 -1.89 4.25 17.37
C PRO A 286 -1.15 5.00 16.27
N ASP A 287 -0.27 4.34 15.53
CA ASP A 287 0.51 4.94 14.44
C ASP A 287 -0.38 5.44 13.29
N TYR A 288 -1.55 4.85 13.14
CA TYR A 288 -2.55 5.35 12.19
C TYR A 288 -2.99 6.79 12.52
N PHE A 289 -3.14 7.12 13.79
CA PHE A 289 -3.63 8.43 14.23
C PHE A 289 -2.59 9.53 14.19
N ALA A 290 -1.33 9.20 13.87
CA ALA A 290 -0.34 10.23 13.61
C ALA A 290 -0.82 11.14 12.45
N PRO A 291 -0.69 12.49 12.58
CA PRO A 291 -1.22 13.41 11.58
C PRO A 291 -0.71 13.10 10.17
N LEU A 292 -1.62 12.91 9.21
CA LEU A 292 -1.29 12.56 7.82
C LEU A 292 -0.29 13.53 7.19
N LYS A 293 -0.37 14.82 7.54
CA LYS A 293 0.60 15.84 7.10
C LYS A 293 2.03 15.52 7.50
N TRP A 294 2.25 14.94 8.67
CA TRP A 294 3.56 14.52 9.14
C TRP A 294 4.05 13.27 8.43
N LYS A 295 3.17 12.29 8.23
CA LYS A 295 3.49 11.08 7.44
C LYS A 295 3.90 11.47 6.02
N LEU A 296 3.16 12.35 5.36
CA LEU A 296 3.48 12.84 4.02
C LEU A 296 4.78 13.67 4.02
N PHE A 297 4.99 14.52 5.02
CA PHE A 297 6.21 15.30 5.15
C PHE A 297 7.44 14.41 5.29
N LEU A 298 7.40 13.40 6.16
CA LEU A 298 8.49 12.45 6.34
C LEU A 298 8.76 11.65 5.05
N ARG A 299 7.70 11.22 4.32
CA ARG A 299 7.84 10.59 3.01
C ARG A 299 8.56 11.49 2.00
N VAL A 300 8.19 12.75 1.94
CA VAL A 300 8.85 13.73 1.06
C VAL A 300 10.31 13.93 1.44
N LEU A 301 10.63 14.08 2.73
CA LEU A 301 12.00 14.20 3.20
C LEU A 301 12.82 12.94 2.87
N PHE A 302 12.26 11.78 3.11
CA PHE A 302 12.91 10.51 2.79
C PHE A 302 13.15 10.40 1.28
N PHE A 303 12.15 10.68 0.45
CA PHE A 303 12.32 10.73 -1.00
C PHE A 303 13.44 11.69 -1.41
N ILE A 304 13.45 12.92 -0.90
CA ILE A 304 14.49 13.92 -1.22
C ILE A 304 15.87 13.44 -0.79
N SER A 305 15.99 12.73 0.33
CA SER A 305 17.28 12.21 0.79
C SER A 305 17.85 11.11 -0.09
N ARG A 306 17.02 10.40 -0.83
CA ARG A 306 17.39 9.23 -1.66
C ARG A 306 17.02 9.33 -3.14
N TYR A 307 16.37 10.41 -3.60
CA TYR A 307 15.81 10.51 -4.95
C TYR A 307 16.79 10.17 -6.07
N ARG A 308 18.07 10.45 -5.90
CA ARG A 308 19.12 10.11 -6.88
C ARG A 308 19.28 8.63 -7.10
N GLN A 309 19.01 7.84 -6.09
CA GLN A 309 19.17 6.38 -6.10
C GLN A 309 17.89 5.67 -6.55
N ILE A 310 16.74 6.24 -6.17
CA ILE A 310 15.45 5.57 -6.29
C ILE A 310 14.55 6.16 -7.39
N ALA A 311 14.86 7.38 -7.91
CA ALA A 311 13.98 8.05 -8.86
C ALA A 311 14.44 7.93 -10.31
N SER A 312 13.48 7.92 -11.20
CA SER A 312 13.66 8.03 -12.66
C SER A 312 12.81 9.19 -13.20
N TYR A 313 13.31 9.88 -14.19
CA TYR A 313 12.59 10.92 -14.93
C TYR A 313 12.44 10.50 -16.38
N LYS A 314 11.18 10.44 -16.86
CA LYS A 314 10.88 9.93 -18.21
C LYS A 314 11.57 8.59 -18.51
N GLY A 315 11.58 7.68 -17.55
CA GLY A 315 12.19 6.36 -17.66
C GLY A 315 13.73 6.32 -17.58
N GLN A 316 14.40 7.45 -17.38
CA GLN A 316 15.84 7.51 -17.20
C GLN A 316 16.21 7.65 -15.73
N PRO A 317 17.05 6.76 -15.15
CA PRO A 317 17.49 6.90 -13.76
C PRO A 317 18.13 8.26 -13.51
N VAL A 318 17.71 8.94 -12.44
CA VAL A 318 18.23 10.28 -12.10
C VAL A 318 19.73 10.25 -11.86
N ALA A 319 20.25 9.17 -11.28
CA ALA A 319 21.70 8.98 -11.10
C ALA A 319 22.47 9.00 -12.43
N ALA A 320 21.90 8.43 -13.51
CA ALA A 320 22.52 8.42 -14.82
C ALA A 320 22.46 9.81 -15.49
N MET A 321 21.33 10.53 -15.34
CA MET A 321 21.13 11.87 -15.92
C MET A 321 22.07 12.91 -15.31
N LEU A 322 22.31 12.84 -14.01
CA LEU A 322 23.16 13.80 -13.29
C LEU A 322 24.67 13.56 -13.55
N GLY A 323 25.00 12.43 -14.18
CA GLY A 323 26.36 12.06 -14.50
C GLY A 323 27.28 11.96 -13.27
N ARG A 324 28.61 11.78 -13.51
CA ARG A 324 29.63 11.83 -12.46
C ARG A 324 29.96 13.26 -11.97
N ARG A 325 29.14 14.24 -12.28
CA ARG A 325 29.29 15.54 -11.64
C ARG A 325 29.16 15.28 -10.14
N ARG A 326 30.30 15.27 -9.47
CA ARG A 326 30.36 15.38 -8.01
C ARG A 326 29.58 16.65 -7.69
N VAL A 327 28.31 16.47 -7.37
CA VAL A 327 27.53 17.53 -6.76
C VAL A 327 28.12 17.64 -5.36
N LEU A 328 29.19 18.41 -5.29
CA LEU A 328 29.61 19.06 -4.07
C LEU A 328 28.36 19.79 -3.60
N LEU A 329 27.79 19.31 -2.49
CA LEU A 329 26.69 19.89 -1.77
C LEU A 329 25.31 19.71 -2.45
N ASP A 330 24.66 18.61 -2.08
CA ASP A 330 23.22 18.56 -2.01
C ASP A 330 22.79 18.99 -0.57
N PRO A 331 22.66 20.28 -0.28
CA PRO A 331 22.43 20.77 1.06
C PRO A 331 21.08 20.29 1.61
N VAL A 332 20.10 20.04 0.72
CA VAL A 332 18.78 19.56 1.11
C VAL A 332 18.83 18.07 1.38
N GLY A 333 19.45 17.28 0.50
CA GLY A 333 19.62 15.86 0.75
C GLY A 333 20.50 15.58 1.97
N SER A 334 21.53 16.41 2.21
CA SER A 334 22.35 16.31 3.40
C SER A 334 21.60 16.69 4.67
N ALA A 335 20.83 17.77 4.65
CA ALA A 335 19.97 18.20 5.76
C ALA A 335 18.87 17.15 6.04
N SER A 336 18.24 16.62 5.00
CA SER A 336 17.22 15.58 5.14
C SER A 336 17.80 14.28 5.69
N ARG A 337 19.02 13.87 5.27
CA ARG A 337 19.71 12.70 5.84
C ARG A 337 20.08 12.92 7.31
N ALA A 338 20.57 14.11 7.67
CA ALA A 338 20.86 14.45 9.06
C ALA A 338 19.60 14.46 9.92
N PHE A 339 18.49 14.98 9.38
CA PHE A 339 17.20 14.96 10.06
C PHE A 339 16.68 13.52 10.24
N LEU A 340 16.72 12.69 9.20
CA LEU A 340 16.30 11.29 9.30
C LEU A 340 17.19 10.50 10.27
N ALA A 341 18.51 10.74 10.27
CA ALA A 341 19.41 10.14 11.25
C ALA A 341 19.07 10.58 12.69
N LEU A 342 18.65 11.84 12.87
CA LEU A 342 18.20 12.35 14.16
C LEU A 342 16.86 11.70 14.56
N VAL A 343 15.92 11.58 13.65
CA VAL A 343 14.61 10.91 13.89
C VAL A 343 14.84 9.46 14.30
N SER A 344 15.74 8.75 13.59
CA SER A 344 16.15 7.39 13.93
C SER A 344 16.80 7.30 15.30
N ALA A 345 17.79 8.17 15.55
CA ALA A 345 18.52 8.21 16.83
C ALA A 345 17.62 8.54 18.04
N LEU A 346 16.54 9.29 17.80
CA LEU A 346 15.54 9.62 18.83
C LEU A 346 14.44 8.55 18.97
N GLY A 347 14.49 7.48 18.17
CA GLY A 347 13.46 6.43 18.17
C GLY A 347 12.09 6.91 17.73
N LEU A 348 12.01 8.01 16.97
CA LEU A 348 10.78 8.61 16.48
C LEU A 348 10.32 7.99 15.14
N GLU A 349 11.00 6.93 14.69
CA GLU A 349 10.61 6.11 13.54
C GLU A 349 9.50 5.09 13.88
N ARG A 350 9.01 5.14 15.12
CA ARG A 350 7.94 4.27 15.61
C ARG A 350 6.56 4.83 15.31
#